data_40998b26b3be0d0e684e88f0259a8cd9
#
_entry.id   40998b26b3be0d0e684e88f0259a8cd9
#
_cell.length_a   1.000
_cell.length_b   1.000
_cell.length_c   1.000
_cell.angle_alpha   90.00
_cell.angle_beta   90.00
_cell.angle_gamma   90.00
#
_symmetry.space_group_name_H-M   'P 1'
#
loop_
_entity.id
_entity.type
_entity.pdbx_description
1 polymer ?
#
loop_
_entity_poly.entity_id
_entity_poly.type
_entity_poly.pdbx_seq_one_letter_code
_entity_poly.pdbx_strand_id
1 'polypeptide(L)'
;MRVGVFVSGMIVALPLVGASAAEAVKPLIRAHSHNDYMHDRPLLDALDCGFCSVEADIHLVDGKLLVAHDADQCKPENTLERLYLDPLRERAKANGGRIYANGPVVTLLIDLKTGAEDTYAALDKVLERYADIFTEFRGDQVTERAVTALISGNRPVRTMANQDVRYAALDGRPPD
;
A
#
# COMPACT_ATOMS: atom_id res chain seq x y z
N MET A 1 -2.37 -49.22 -62.47
CA MET A 1 -2.87 -47.85 -62.36
C MET A 1 -3.17 -47.60 -60.90
N ARG A 2 -2.36 -46.80 -60.17
CA ARG A 2 -2.61 -46.39 -58.76
C ARG A 2 -3.02 -44.92 -58.81
N VAL A 3 -4.24 -44.67 -58.35
CA VAL A 3 -4.79 -43.34 -58.25
C VAL A 3 -4.42 -42.79 -56.86
N GLY A 4 -3.60 -41.73 -56.84
CA GLY A 4 -3.24 -41.02 -55.60
C GLY A 4 -4.28 -39.96 -55.30
N VAL A 5 -4.86 -40.03 -54.07
CA VAL A 5 -5.78 -39.00 -53.54
C VAL A 5 -4.96 -37.97 -52.80
N PHE A 6 -4.93 -36.73 -53.29
CA PHE A 6 -4.39 -35.58 -52.59
C PHE A 6 -5.46 -35.01 -51.66
N VAL A 7 -5.24 -35.07 -50.34
CA VAL A 7 -6.05 -34.35 -49.36
C VAL A 7 -5.41 -32.99 -49.11
N SER A 8 -6.04 -31.95 -49.62
CA SER A 8 -5.62 -30.56 -49.38
C SER A 8 -6.16 -30.10 -48.01
N GLY A 9 -5.25 -29.99 -47.03
CA GLY A 9 -5.61 -29.48 -45.72
C GLY A 9 -5.70 -27.95 -45.74
N MET A 10 -6.88 -27.43 -45.49
CA MET A 10 -7.14 -25.99 -45.35
C MET A 10 -6.74 -25.56 -43.92
N ILE A 11 -5.65 -24.81 -43.78
CA ILE A 11 -5.23 -24.21 -42.52
C ILE A 11 -6.10 -22.97 -42.29
N VAL A 12 -7.03 -23.05 -41.32
CA VAL A 12 -7.82 -21.91 -40.87
C VAL A 12 -6.98 -21.17 -39.83
N ALA A 13 -6.42 -20.02 -40.20
CA ALA A 13 -5.78 -19.10 -39.26
C ALA A 13 -6.85 -18.38 -38.43
N LEU A 14 -6.93 -18.70 -37.13
CA LEU A 14 -7.73 -17.90 -36.19
C LEU A 14 -7.01 -16.57 -35.97
N PRO A 15 -7.76 -15.44 -36.04
CA PRO A 15 -7.18 -14.15 -35.65
C PRO A 15 -6.85 -14.16 -34.15
N LEU A 16 -5.60 -13.86 -33.80
CA LEU A 16 -5.23 -13.49 -32.44
C LEU A 16 -5.99 -12.18 -32.11
N VAL A 17 -7.02 -12.29 -31.27
CA VAL A 17 -7.62 -11.12 -30.65
C VAL A 17 -6.56 -10.55 -29.70
N GLY A 18 -5.89 -9.48 -30.13
CA GLY A 18 -4.95 -8.76 -29.29
C GLY A 18 -5.68 -8.26 -28.06
N ALA A 19 -5.28 -8.74 -26.87
CA ALA A 19 -5.71 -8.14 -25.62
C ALA A 19 -5.25 -6.67 -25.65
N SER A 20 -6.21 -5.76 -25.63
CA SER A 20 -5.93 -4.33 -25.45
C SER A 20 -5.18 -4.20 -24.12
N ALA A 21 -3.93 -3.74 -24.17
CA ALA A 21 -3.22 -3.39 -22.94
C ALA A 21 -4.05 -2.32 -22.25
N ALA A 22 -4.53 -2.62 -21.03
CA ALA A 22 -5.21 -1.62 -20.21
C ALA A 22 -4.27 -0.42 -20.08
N GLU A 23 -4.79 0.78 -20.32
CA GLU A 23 -3.99 2.01 -20.22
C GLU A 23 -3.40 2.09 -18.81
N ALA A 24 -2.07 2.27 -18.73
CA ALA A 24 -1.39 2.29 -17.43
C ALA A 24 -1.90 3.47 -16.60
N VAL A 25 -2.29 3.22 -15.36
CA VAL A 25 -2.76 4.24 -14.43
C VAL A 25 -1.71 5.33 -14.28
N LYS A 26 -2.09 6.59 -14.52
CA LYS A 26 -1.20 7.75 -14.38
C LYS A 26 -1.15 8.20 -12.92
N PRO A 27 0.02 8.17 -12.25
CA PRO A 27 0.15 8.60 -10.87
C PRO A 27 -0.19 10.08 -10.66
N LEU A 28 -1.02 10.37 -9.68
CA LEU A 28 -1.43 11.70 -9.23
C LEU A 28 -0.66 12.06 -7.96
N ILE A 29 0.56 12.56 -8.12
CA ILE A 29 1.52 12.79 -7.02
C ILE A 29 1.06 13.78 -5.94
N ARG A 30 0.03 14.59 -6.21
CA ARG A 30 -0.53 15.58 -5.28
C ARG A 30 -1.93 15.22 -4.81
N ALA A 31 -2.42 14.02 -5.13
CA ALA A 31 -3.73 13.56 -4.68
C ALA A 31 -3.59 12.73 -3.40
N HIS A 32 -4.49 12.96 -2.45
CA HIS A 32 -4.58 12.27 -1.17
C HIS A 32 -5.99 11.74 -0.95
N SER A 33 -6.13 10.46 -0.65
CA SER A 33 -7.39 9.81 -0.28
C SER A 33 -7.52 9.85 1.24
N HIS A 34 -8.24 10.86 1.74
CA HIS A 34 -8.56 11.03 3.15
C HIS A 34 -9.64 10.03 3.57
N ASN A 35 -9.50 9.40 4.74
CA ASN A 35 -10.42 8.36 5.22
C ASN A 35 -10.65 7.25 4.18
N ASP A 36 -9.59 6.82 3.53
CA ASP A 36 -9.63 5.90 2.38
C ASP A 36 -10.38 4.58 2.70
N TYR A 37 -10.32 4.12 3.95
CA TYR A 37 -11.01 2.92 4.44
C TYR A 37 -12.56 3.00 4.37
N MET A 38 -13.13 4.16 4.08
CA MET A 38 -14.58 4.36 3.88
C MET A 38 -15.06 3.98 2.49
N HIS A 39 -14.15 3.72 1.54
CA HIS A 39 -14.49 3.24 0.20
C HIS A 39 -14.82 1.75 0.19
N ASP A 40 -15.54 1.28 -0.84
CA ASP A 40 -15.94 -0.13 -0.99
C ASP A 40 -14.73 -1.07 -1.08
N ARG A 41 -13.65 -0.61 -1.73
CA ARG A 41 -12.37 -1.31 -1.84
C ARG A 41 -11.24 -0.41 -1.31
N PRO A 42 -11.07 -0.33 0.02
CA PRO A 42 -10.01 0.48 0.62
C PRO A 42 -8.66 0.26 -0.07
N LEU A 43 -7.86 1.32 -0.20
CA LEU A 43 -6.61 1.36 -0.94
C LEU A 43 -6.79 1.16 -2.46
N LEU A 44 -7.48 0.10 -2.88
CA LEU A 44 -7.53 -0.32 -4.28
C LEU A 44 -8.22 0.73 -5.15
N ASP A 45 -9.33 1.33 -4.68
CA ASP A 45 -10.05 2.36 -5.44
C ASP A 45 -9.18 3.61 -5.62
N ALA A 46 -8.46 4.04 -4.58
CA ALA A 46 -7.54 5.16 -4.66
C ALA A 46 -6.37 4.88 -5.62
N LEU A 47 -5.76 3.68 -5.52
CA LEU A 47 -4.65 3.31 -6.41
C LEU A 47 -5.09 3.14 -7.87
N ASP A 48 -6.31 2.65 -8.13
CA ASP A 48 -6.86 2.52 -9.48
C ASP A 48 -7.16 3.90 -10.11
N CYS A 49 -7.43 4.91 -9.26
CA CYS A 49 -7.53 6.32 -9.66
C CYS A 49 -6.18 7.04 -9.76
N GLY A 50 -5.07 6.41 -9.37
CA GLY A 50 -3.72 6.97 -9.47
C GLY A 50 -3.26 7.76 -8.23
N PHE A 51 -3.98 7.72 -7.11
CA PHE A 51 -3.58 8.43 -5.90
C PHE A 51 -2.23 7.96 -5.38
N CYS A 52 -1.38 8.91 -5.01
CA CYS A 52 -0.04 8.62 -4.45
C CYS A 52 0.04 8.86 -2.93
N SER A 53 -1.06 9.17 -2.29
CA SER A 53 -1.20 9.28 -0.85
C SER A 53 -2.56 8.77 -0.43
N VAL A 54 -2.60 7.90 0.59
CA VAL A 54 -3.82 7.34 1.18
C VAL A 54 -3.73 7.39 2.69
N GLU A 55 -4.86 7.48 3.37
CA GLU A 55 -4.95 7.52 4.83
C GLU A 55 -5.65 6.30 5.38
N ALA A 56 -5.11 5.77 6.47
CA ALA A 56 -5.70 4.72 7.30
C ALA A 56 -5.68 5.13 8.76
N ASP A 57 -6.87 5.26 9.37
CA ASP A 57 -7.03 5.42 10.82
C ASP A 57 -6.93 4.07 11.51
N ILE A 58 -6.11 3.96 12.56
CA ILE A 58 -5.92 2.69 13.25
C ILE A 58 -6.18 2.77 14.75
N HIS A 59 -6.78 1.69 15.25
CA HIS A 59 -6.98 1.43 16.67
C HIS A 59 -6.24 0.17 17.09
N LEU A 60 -5.50 0.22 18.19
CA LEU A 60 -4.96 -0.98 18.82
C LEU A 60 -6.05 -1.62 19.68
N VAL A 61 -6.53 -2.79 19.27
CA VAL A 61 -7.57 -3.57 19.97
C VAL A 61 -7.11 -5.02 20.08
N ASP A 62 -6.97 -5.55 21.28
CA ASP A 62 -6.53 -6.93 21.55
C ASP A 62 -5.27 -7.35 20.78
N GLY A 63 -4.30 -6.43 20.69
CA GLY A 63 -3.01 -6.64 20.01
C GLY A 63 -3.08 -6.59 18.49
N LYS A 64 -4.23 -6.23 17.89
CA LYS A 64 -4.42 -6.04 16.45
C LYS A 64 -4.57 -4.56 16.11
N LEU A 65 -4.08 -4.16 14.95
CA LEU A 65 -4.27 -2.83 14.39
C LEU A 65 -5.50 -2.85 13.50
N LEU A 66 -6.64 -2.43 14.03
CA LEU A 66 -7.91 -2.40 13.33
C LEU A 66 -8.15 -1.04 12.69
N VAL A 67 -8.64 -1.05 11.45
CA VAL A 67 -8.87 0.16 10.66
C VAL A 67 -10.32 0.60 10.81
N ALA A 68 -10.52 1.80 11.35
CA ALA A 68 -11.81 2.47 11.50
C ALA A 68 -11.62 3.94 11.89
N HIS A 69 -12.64 4.79 11.65
CA HIS A 69 -12.64 6.17 12.13
C HIS A 69 -12.86 6.21 13.66
N ASP A 70 -13.91 5.55 14.13
CA ASP A 70 -14.28 5.49 15.54
C ASP A 70 -14.10 4.09 16.11
N ALA A 71 -13.87 4.00 17.41
CA ALA A 71 -13.58 2.73 18.07
C ALA A 71 -14.74 1.72 18.00
N ASP A 72 -15.98 2.18 17.98
CA ASP A 72 -17.18 1.36 17.87
C ASP A 72 -17.41 0.79 16.45
N GLN A 73 -16.69 1.32 15.44
CA GLN A 73 -16.71 0.85 14.06
C GLN A 73 -15.64 -0.22 13.78
N CYS A 74 -14.76 -0.49 14.75
CA CYS A 74 -13.70 -1.49 14.60
C CYS A 74 -14.28 -2.88 14.36
N LYS A 75 -13.82 -3.54 13.29
CA LYS A 75 -14.17 -4.92 12.95
C LYS A 75 -12.93 -5.80 12.97
N PRO A 76 -12.97 -6.98 13.62
CA PRO A 76 -11.80 -7.86 13.75
C PRO A 76 -11.16 -8.28 12.42
N GLU A 77 -11.93 -8.29 11.34
CA GLU A 77 -11.48 -8.59 9.98
C GLU A 77 -10.82 -7.40 9.27
N ASN A 78 -11.04 -6.17 9.73
CA ASN A 78 -10.49 -4.96 9.10
C ASN A 78 -9.14 -4.59 9.71
N THR A 79 -8.13 -5.46 9.56
CA THR A 79 -6.77 -5.17 10.02
C THR A 79 -6.01 -4.32 9.00
N LEU A 80 -5.04 -3.53 9.49
CA LEU A 80 -4.13 -2.73 8.64
C LEU A 80 -3.41 -3.62 7.63
N GLU A 81 -2.95 -4.78 8.07
CA GLU A 81 -2.26 -5.74 7.19
C GLU A 81 -3.17 -6.14 6.02
N ARG A 82 -4.40 -6.58 6.30
CA ARG A 82 -5.31 -7.09 5.26
C ARG A 82 -5.76 -6.00 4.29
N LEU A 83 -6.08 -4.81 4.79
CA LEU A 83 -6.66 -3.77 3.95
C LEU A 83 -5.61 -2.97 3.18
N TYR A 84 -4.39 -2.83 3.73
CA TYR A 84 -3.36 -1.95 3.18
C TYR A 84 -2.03 -2.66 2.89
N LEU A 85 -1.44 -3.34 3.89
CA LEU A 85 -0.04 -3.75 3.77
C LEU A 85 0.14 -4.92 2.81
N ASP A 86 -0.72 -5.94 2.88
CA ASP A 86 -0.68 -7.08 1.97
C ASP A 86 -0.92 -6.65 0.52
N PRO A 87 -1.99 -5.88 0.19
CA PRO A 87 -2.21 -5.40 -1.17
C PRO A 87 -1.09 -4.49 -1.69
N LEU A 88 -0.50 -3.63 -0.84
CA LEU A 88 0.65 -2.80 -1.22
C LEU A 88 1.86 -3.65 -1.56
N ARG A 89 2.16 -4.68 -0.75
CA ARG A 89 3.29 -5.61 -1.00
C ARG A 89 3.09 -6.40 -2.30
N GLU A 90 1.89 -6.92 -2.53
CA GLU A 90 1.56 -7.64 -3.76
C GLU A 90 1.72 -6.73 -4.98
N ARG A 91 1.20 -5.51 -4.92
CA ARG A 91 1.29 -4.54 -6.03
C ARG A 91 2.74 -4.10 -6.28
N ALA A 92 3.53 -3.85 -5.23
CA ALA A 92 4.94 -3.53 -5.34
C ALA A 92 5.72 -4.68 -6.01
N LYS A 93 5.45 -5.92 -5.60
CA LYS A 93 6.06 -7.11 -6.20
C LYS A 93 5.71 -7.26 -7.69
N ALA A 94 4.46 -7.05 -8.06
CA ALA A 94 4.00 -7.13 -9.45
C ALA A 94 4.62 -6.05 -10.34
N ASN A 95 4.94 -4.87 -9.80
CA ASN A 95 5.43 -3.71 -10.54
C ASN A 95 6.95 -3.46 -10.35
N GLY A 96 7.73 -4.49 -10.01
CA GLY A 96 9.19 -4.37 -9.93
C GLY A 96 9.68 -3.51 -8.76
N GLY A 97 9.00 -3.55 -7.63
CA GLY A 97 9.38 -2.85 -6.40
C GLY A 97 8.77 -1.45 -6.24
N ARG A 98 7.72 -1.13 -7.01
CA ARG A 98 6.97 0.14 -6.92
C ARG A 98 5.46 -0.11 -6.96
N ILE A 99 4.67 0.80 -6.39
CA ILE A 99 3.21 0.70 -6.43
C ILE A 99 2.65 0.94 -7.83
N TYR A 100 3.24 1.88 -8.56
CA TYR A 100 3.03 2.11 -9.98
C TYR A 100 4.32 1.77 -10.74
N ALA A 101 4.24 1.06 -11.84
CA ALA A 101 5.41 0.70 -12.64
C ALA A 101 6.21 1.95 -13.04
N ASN A 102 7.48 2.01 -12.60
CA ASN A 102 8.35 3.20 -12.75
C ASN A 102 7.76 4.49 -12.13
N GLY A 103 6.81 4.36 -11.21
CA GLY A 103 6.12 5.49 -10.58
C GLY A 103 6.82 6.00 -9.31
N PRO A 104 6.24 7.06 -8.69
CA PRO A 104 6.73 7.63 -7.45
C PRO A 104 6.51 6.69 -6.25
N VAL A 105 7.14 7.03 -5.13
CA VAL A 105 6.81 6.45 -3.82
C VAL A 105 5.38 6.85 -3.45
N VAL A 106 4.64 5.91 -2.88
CA VAL A 106 3.30 6.17 -2.34
C VAL A 106 3.40 6.43 -0.85
N THR A 107 2.65 7.40 -0.36
CA THR A 107 2.55 7.69 1.07
C THR A 107 1.37 6.94 1.67
N LEU A 108 1.59 6.19 2.74
CA LEU A 108 0.55 5.67 3.62
C LEU A 108 0.55 6.51 4.90
N LEU A 109 -0.40 7.45 5.00
CA LEU A 109 -0.65 8.21 6.23
C LEU A 109 -1.39 7.29 7.21
N ILE A 110 -0.81 7.07 8.38
CA ILE A 110 -1.36 6.21 9.42
C ILE A 110 -1.69 7.08 10.63
N ASP A 111 -3.00 7.33 10.84
CA ASP A 111 -3.48 8.12 11.97
C ASP A 111 -3.73 7.22 13.18
N LEU A 112 -2.97 7.41 14.26
CA LEU A 112 -3.10 6.64 15.49
C LEU A 112 -4.25 7.20 16.34
N LYS A 113 -5.35 6.44 16.47
CA LYS A 113 -6.53 6.83 17.22
C LYS A 113 -6.46 6.43 18.70
N THR A 114 -5.66 5.43 19.06
CA THR A 114 -5.46 4.94 20.43
C THR A 114 -4.16 5.46 21.05
N GLY A 115 -3.79 5.02 22.25
CA GLY A 115 -2.60 5.49 22.96
C GLY A 115 -1.32 5.43 22.13
N ALA A 116 -0.59 6.54 22.07
CA ALA A 116 0.55 6.74 21.18
C ALA A 116 1.60 5.62 21.25
N GLU A 117 2.11 5.36 22.46
CA GLU A 117 3.25 4.46 22.68
C GLU A 117 2.89 2.99 22.36
N ASP A 118 1.79 2.50 22.92
CA ASP A 118 1.38 1.10 22.74
C ASP A 118 0.99 0.80 21.30
N THR A 119 0.25 1.75 20.66
CA THR A 119 -0.18 1.60 19.27
C THR A 119 1.01 1.63 18.34
N TYR A 120 1.94 2.54 18.56
CA TYR A 120 3.15 2.61 17.74
C TYR A 120 4.06 1.39 17.96
N ALA A 121 4.23 0.92 19.19
CA ALA A 121 5.03 -0.28 19.46
C ALA A 121 4.47 -1.53 18.75
N ALA A 122 3.14 -1.64 18.61
CA ALA A 122 2.51 -2.68 17.82
C ALA A 122 2.72 -2.46 16.32
N LEU A 123 2.56 -1.21 15.84
CA LEU A 123 2.73 -0.83 14.44
C LEU A 123 4.17 -1.03 13.96
N ASP A 124 5.16 -0.64 14.74
CA ASP A 124 6.58 -0.77 14.40
C ASP A 124 6.96 -2.23 14.11
N LYS A 125 6.52 -3.16 14.97
CA LYS A 125 6.68 -4.60 14.75
C LYS A 125 5.96 -5.10 13.48
N VAL A 126 4.82 -4.50 13.15
CA VAL A 126 4.11 -4.82 11.91
C VAL A 126 4.92 -4.30 10.72
N LEU A 127 5.32 -3.02 10.70
CA LEU A 127 6.07 -2.42 9.60
C LEU A 127 7.42 -3.13 9.36
N GLU A 128 8.10 -3.60 10.40
CA GLU A 128 9.32 -4.40 10.28
C GLU A 128 9.11 -5.66 9.42
N ARG A 129 7.96 -6.33 9.55
CA ARG A 129 7.63 -7.49 8.69
C ARG A 129 7.38 -7.13 7.23
N TYR A 130 7.19 -5.85 6.94
CA TYR A 130 6.99 -5.28 5.60
C TYR A 130 8.18 -4.38 5.18
N ALA A 131 9.35 -4.55 5.80
CA ALA A 131 10.55 -3.76 5.52
C ALA A 131 10.99 -3.82 4.03
N ASP A 132 10.57 -4.84 3.30
CA ASP A 132 10.82 -4.99 1.87
C ASP A 132 10.13 -3.92 1.00
N ILE A 133 9.04 -3.32 1.49
CA ILE A 133 8.29 -2.29 0.75
C ILE A 133 8.32 -0.91 1.41
N PHE A 134 8.61 -0.80 2.72
CA PHE A 134 8.63 0.49 3.42
C PHE A 134 9.98 1.17 3.40
N THR A 135 9.98 2.48 3.19
CA THR A 135 11.17 3.34 3.34
C THR A 135 11.77 3.17 4.73
N GLU A 136 13.07 2.85 4.79
CA GLU A 136 13.83 2.70 6.02
C GLU A 136 14.53 4.02 6.36
N PHE A 137 14.46 4.39 7.64
CA PHE A 137 15.18 5.52 8.23
C PHE A 137 16.16 4.96 9.26
N ARG A 138 17.47 5.22 9.05
CA ARG A 138 18.55 4.76 9.94
C ARG A 138 19.48 5.93 10.25
N GLY A 139 19.32 6.55 11.41
CA GLY A 139 19.96 7.83 11.69
C GLY A 139 19.63 8.85 10.61
N ASP A 140 20.65 9.43 9.97
CA ASP A 140 20.50 10.40 8.87
C ASP A 140 20.34 9.74 7.49
N GLN A 141 20.40 8.41 7.41
CA GLN A 141 20.26 7.69 6.16
C GLN A 141 18.81 7.32 5.88
N VAL A 142 18.36 7.55 4.64
CA VAL A 142 17.04 7.18 4.16
C VAL A 142 17.19 6.24 2.97
N THR A 143 16.66 5.03 3.11
CA THR A 143 16.58 4.05 2.02
C THR A 143 15.16 4.01 1.49
N GLU A 144 14.91 4.73 0.41
CA GLU A 144 13.60 4.84 -0.21
C GLU A 144 13.16 3.50 -0.84
N ARG A 145 11.88 3.11 -0.61
CA ARG A 145 11.26 1.94 -1.20
C ARG A 145 9.90 2.30 -1.87
N ALA A 146 9.01 1.32 -2.03
CA ALA A 146 7.72 1.51 -2.69
C ALA A 146 6.78 2.45 -1.94
N VAL A 147 6.83 2.43 -0.60
CA VAL A 147 5.90 3.15 0.30
C VAL A 147 6.68 3.87 1.39
N THR A 148 6.27 5.08 1.73
CA THR A 148 6.66 5.77 2.96
C THR A 148 5.46 5.81 3.90
N ALA A 149 5.58 5.17 5.06
CA ALA A 149 4.60 5.34 6.14
C ALA A 149 4.83 6.69 6.83
N LEU A 150 3.74 7.42 7.10
CA LEU A 150 3.77 8.71 7.77
C LEU A 150 2.80 8.66 8.97
N ILE A 151 3.33 8.83 10.18
CA ILE A 151 2.55 8.69 11.41
C ILE A 151 1.91 10.02 11.80
N SER A 152 0.58 10.02 11.91
CA SER A 152 -0.25 11.13 12.35
C SER A 152 -1.06 10.76 13.62
N GLY A 153 -2.02 11.60 14.00
CA GLY A 153 -2.86 11.36 15.18
C GLY A 153 -2.08 11.45 16.51
N ASN A 154 -2.18 10.43 17.33
CA ASN A 154 -1.45 10.29 18.59
C ASN A 154 -0.01 9.84 18.35
N ARG A 155 0.87 10.79 18.00
CA ARG A 155 2.25 10.51 17.58
C ARG A 155 3.19 10.33 18.78
N PRO A 156 3.95 9.22 18.89
CA PRO A 156 4.96 9.03 19.93
C PRO A 156 6.29 9.69 19.52
N VAL A 157 6.30 11.02 19.40
CA VAL A 157 7.38 11.81 18.81
C VAL A 157 8.75 11.48 19.42
N ARG A 158 8.84 11.37 20.76
CA ARG A 158 10.12 11.11 21.44
C ARG A 158 10.62 9.68 21.17
N THR A 159 9.74 8.71 21.19
CA THR A 159 10.06 7.31 20.90
C THR A 159 10.60 7.16 19.49
N MET A 160 9.89 7.69 18.50
CA MET A 160 10.32 7.65 17.10
C MET A 160 11.63 8.41 16.85
N ALA A 161 11.84 9.55 17.52
CA ALA A 161 13.07 10.33 17.37
C ALA A 161 14.31 9.64 17.94
N ASN A 162 14.13 8.73 18.92
CA ASN A 162 15.22 7.99 19.56
C ASN A 162 15.46 6.59 18.97
N GLN A 163 14.70 6.17 17.95
CA GLN A 163 14.92 4.89 17.29
C GLN A 163 16.11 4.96 16.33
N ASP A 164 17.01 3.99 16.42
CA ASP A 164 18.15 3.85 15.48
C ASP A 164 17.67 3.46 14.07
N VAL A 165 16.64 2.62 14.01
CA VAL A 165 16.00 2.17 12.76
C VAL A 165 14.50 2.25 12.90
N ARG A 166 13.82 2.81 11.90
CA ARG A 166 12.36 2.84 11.81
C ARG A 166 11.89 2.77 10.36
N TYR A 167 10.67 2.31 10.15
CA TYR A 167 10.03 2.18 8.85
C TYR A 167 8.90 3.21 8.64
N ALA A 168 8.89 4.25 9.45
CA ALA A 168 7.93 5.34 9.35
C ALA A 168 8.57 6.69 9.65
N ALA A 169 8.05 7.75 9.03
CA ALA A 169 8.33 9.14 9.36
C ALA A 169 7.22 9.73 10.23
N LEU A 170 7.48 10.90 10.80
CA LEU A 170 6.48 11.68 11.55
C LEU A 170 5.81 12.71 10.64
N ASP A 171 4.49 12.83 10.75
CA ASP A 171 3.75 13.95 10.18
C ASP A 171 4.17 15.25 10.89
N GLY A 172 4.67 16.22 10.10
CA GLY A 172 5.09 17.52 10.61
C GLY A 172 3.89 18.40 10.92
N ARG A 173 3.77 18.82 12.18
CA ARG A 173 2.80 19.85 12.59
C ARG A 173 3.56 21.11 12.98
N PRO A 174 3.10 22.31 12.57
CA PRO A 174 3.64 23.54 13.12
C PRO A 174 3.55 23.48 14.66
N PRO A 175 4.50 24.03 15.39
CA PRO A 175 4.36 24.18 16.84
C PRO A 175 3.10 25.02 17.12
N ASP A 176 2.26 24.53 18.03
CA ASP A 176 1.08 25.24 18.53
C ASP A 176 1.50 26.52 19.27
#